data_d0d38b85c67a262d6c17cce7512fe5af
#
_entry.id   d0d38b85c67a262d6c17cce7512fe5af
#
_cell.length_a   1.000
_cell.length_b   1.000
_cell.length_c   1.000
_cell.angle_alpha   90.00
_cell.angle_beta   90.00
_cell.angle_gamma   90.00
#
_symmetry.space_group_name_H-M   'P 1'
#
loop_
_entity.id
_entity.type
_entity.pdbx_description
1 polymer ?
#
loop_
_entity_poly.entity_id
_entity_poly.type
_entity_poly.pdbx_seq_one_letter_code
_entity_poly.pdbx_strand_id
1 'polypeptide(L)'
;RVKTDMTLKNPALRDWPAARIQTNPHPRVGDRWRVWPLLDFQSAVEDYLQGVTHIIRGKDLMDSTRKQTLLYEHFGWTYPETIYWGRVKVHEFGAFSTSQMKKDIAEGAYSGWDDPRLPTLSALSRRGIKAESLRAFWIELGLTQKDISVPLSTLYSHNTKAIDSQAPRLAFVRNPKSIKLIGKYPKQGEISSHSDTEMPMRKFSIDSEIWVEDEDLGKPIRLKDLCDID
;
A
#
# COMPACT_ATOMS: atom_id res chain seq x y z
N ARG A 1 33.69 2.07 -17.96
CA ARG A 1 32.56 1.79 -18.87
C ARG A 1 32.55 0.32 -19.25
N VAL A 2 31.38 -0.20 -19.52
CA VAL A 2 31.22 -1.47 -20.23
C VAL A 2 31.27 -1.15 -21.71
N LYS A 3 32.24 -1.76 -22.43
CA LYS A 3 32.35 -1.60 -23.87
C LYS A 3 31.27 -2.39 -24.59
N THR A 4 30.60 -1.73 -25.51
CA THR A 4 29.59 -2.33 -26.36
C THR A 4 29.72 -1.81 -27.79
N ASP A 5 28.94 -2.31 -28.72
CA ASP A 5 28.92 -1.84 -30.08
C ASP A 5 28.37 -0.41 -30.17
N MET A 6 29.20 0.53 -30.64
CA MET A 6 28.83 1.93 -30.82
C MET A 6 27.85 2.17 -31.98
N THR A 7 27.58 1.17 -32.80
CA THR A 7 26.63 1.24 -33.92
C THR A 7 25.20 0.83 -33.52
N LEU A 8 25.00 0.33 -32.30
CA LEU A 8 23.70 -0.05 -31.81
C LEU A 8 22.66 1.08 -32.00
N LYS A 9 21.48 0.74 -32.48
CA LYS A 9 20.40 1.71 -32.73
C LYS A 9 19.98 2.47 -31.47
N ASN A 10 19.94 1.78 -30.32
CA ASN A 10 19.63 2.41 -29.02
C ASN A 10 20.89 3.04 -28.41
N PRO A 11 21.01 4.37 -28.33
CA PRO A 11 22.18 5.04 -27.75
C PRO A 11 22.44 4.68 -26.29
N ALA A 12 21.41 4.33 -25.51
CA ALA A 12 21.56 3.94 -24.11
C ALA A 12 22.38 2.68 -23.89
N LEU A 13 22.57 1.87 -24.94
CA LEU A 13 23.34 0.62 -24.91
C LEU A 13 24.81 0.81 -25.33
N ARG A 14 25.17 2.00 -25.84
CA ARG A 14 26.52 2.28 -26.34
C ARG A 14 27.45 2.66 -25.21
N ASP A 15 28.51 1.89 -24.96
CA ASP A 15 29.57 2.19 -23.98
C ASP A 15 29.07 2.77 -22.67
N TRP A 16 28.10 2.09 -22.03
CA TRP A 16 27.42 2.61 -20.85
C TRP A 16 28.31 2.59 -19.58
N PRO A 17 28.11 3.51 -18.64
CA PRO A 17 28.92 3.63 -17.43
C PRO A 17 28.66 2.50 -16.45
N ALA A 18 29.71 1.78 -16.02
CA ALA A 18 29.61 0.73 -14.99
C ALA A 18 29.73 1.29 -13.57
N ALA A 19 30.51 2.36 -13.39
CA ALA A 19 30.73 2.98 -12.08
C ALA A 19 30.95 4.49 -12.24
N ARG A 20 30.81 5.21 -11.15
CA ARG A 20 31.08 6.65 -11.06
C ARG A 20 31.95 6.99 -9.85
N ILE A 21 32.66 8.10 -9.92
CA ILE A 21 33.33 8.70 -8.77
C ILE A 21 32.33 9.51 -7.99
N GLN A 22 32.26 9.28 -6.68
CA GLN A 22 31.40 10.00 -5.76
C GLN A 22 32.26 10.57 -4.63
N THR A 23 32.14 11.88 -4.39
CA THR A 23 32.91 12.59 -3.38
C THR A 23 32.12 12.86 -2.09
N ASN A 24 30.80 12.73 -2.13
CA ASN A 24 29.99 12.87 -0.92
C ASN A 24 30.18 11.65 -0.02
N PRO A 25 30.34 11.84 1.31
CA PRO A 25 30.43 10.75 2.26
C PRO A 25 29.23 9.81 2.17
N HIS A 26 29.48 8.50 2.18
CA HIS A 26 28.39 7.53 2.22
C HIS A 26 27.90 7.36 3.66
N PRO A 27 26.57 7.30 3.93
CA PRO A 27 26.00 7.29 5.28
C PRO A 27 26.53 6.18 6.20
N ARG A 28 26.96 5.02 5.65
CA ARG A 28 27.44 3.87 6.43
C ARG A 28 28.95 3.71 6.46
N VAL A 29 29.66 4.12 5.41
CA VAL A 29 31.10 3.85 5.25
C VAL A 29 31.93 5.10 5.06
N GLY A 30 31.34 6.31 5.15
CA GLY A 30 32.03 7.57 5.01
C GLY A 30 32.77 7.69 3.67
N ASP A 31 34.01 8.15 3.74
CA ASP A 31 34.86 8.41 2.58
C ASP A 31 35.76 7.21 2.20
N ARG A 32 35.51 6.03 2.77
CA ARG A 32 36.31 4.82 2.55
C ARG A 32 36.42 4.44 1.08
N TRP A 33 35.36 4.67 0.29
CA TRP A 33 35.29 4.32 -1.11
C TRP A 33 34.87 5.54 -1.95
N ARG A 34 35.57 5.77 -3.03
CA ARG A 34 35.29 6.88 -3.96
C ARG A 34 34.68 6.42 -5.28
N VAL A 35 34.86 5.16 -5.64
CA VAL A 35 34.30 4.58 -6.88
C VAL A 35 33.12 3.70 -6.51
N TRP A 36 31.97 4.02 -7.05
CA TRP A 36 30.72 3.34 -6.77
C TRP A 36 30.14 2.74 -8.04
N PRO A 37 29.80 1.44 -8.03
CA PRO A 37 29.12 0.82 -9.15
C PRO A 37 27.75 1.44 -9.37
N LEU A 38 27.34 1.55 -10.62
CA LEU A 38 26.01 2.00 -10.99
C LEU A 38 25.04 0.82 -11.05
N LEU A 39 23.73 1.12 -10.96
CA LEU A 39 22.67 0.13 -10.85
C LEU A 39 22.79 -1.00 -11.89
N ASP A 40 22.95 -0.66 -13.16
CA ASP A 40 22.98 -1.65 -14.24
C ASP A 40 24.16 -2.64 -14.13
N PHE A 41 25.28 -2.20 -13.58
CA PHE A 41 26.45 -3.05 -13.35
C PHE A 41 26.30 -3.83 -12.03
N GLN A 42 25.99 -3.13 -10.93
CA GLN A 42 25.94 -3.72 -9.60
C GLN A 42 24.88 -4.81 -9.53
N SER A 43 23.63 -4.52 -9.95
CA SER A 43 22.57 -5.51 -9.86
C SER A 43 22.80 -6.72 -10.76
N ALA A 44 23.40 -6.55 -11.93
CA ALA A 44 23.74 -7.67 -12.80
C ALA A 44 24.74 -8.64 -12.14
N VAL A 45 25.77 -8.10 -11.50
CA VAL A 45 26.78 -8.92 -10.79
C VAL A 45 26.16 -9.60 -9.57
N GLU A 46 25.37 -8.87 -8.78
CA GLU A 46 24.67 -9.42 -7.60
C GLU A 46 23.69 -10.51 -7.99
N ASP A 47 22.88 -10.30 -9.02
CA ASP A 47 21.91 -11.29 -9.51
C ASP A 47 22.61 -12.61 -9.90
N TYR A 48 23.77 -12.52 -10.56
CA TYR A 48 24.58 -13.70 -10.90
C TYR A 48 25.12 -14.40 -9.65
N LEU A 49 25.75 -13.64 -8.74
CA LEU A 49 26.36 -14.20 -7.52
C LEU A 49 25.33 -14.83 -6.57
N GLN A 50 24.11 -14.32 -6.56
CA GLN A 50 23.01 -14.84 -5.76
C GLN A 50 22.22 -15.97 -6.44
N GLY A 51 22.52 -16.30 -7.69
CA GLY A 51 21.83 -17.35 -8.45
C GLY A 51 20.38 -16.98 -8.78
N VAL A 52 20.11 -15.71 -9.04
CA VAL A 52 18.77 -15.23 -9.42
C VAL A 52 18.36 -15.86 -10.75
N THR A 53 17.18 -16.49 -10.77
CA THR A 53 16.63 -17.14 -11.96
C THR A 53 15.57 -16.29 -12.68
N HIS A 54 14.87 -15.43 -11.94
CA HIS A 54 13.79 -14.59 -12.47
C HIS A 54 13.90 -13.17 -11.90
N ILE A 55 13.76 -12.18 -12.76
CA ILE A 55 13.76 -10.76 -12.42
C ILE A 55 12.39 -10.18 -12.72
N ILE A 56 11.76 -9.54 -11.74
CA ILE A 56 10.54 -8.76 -11.92
C ILE A 56 10.88 -7.29 -11.75
N ARG A 57 10.67 -6.48 -12.79
CA ARG A 57 11.02 -5.05 -12.75
C ARG A 57 10.02 -4.17 -13.49
N GLY A 58 10.01 -2.89 -13.18
CA GLY A 58 9.22 -1.90 -13.91
C GLY A 58 9.64 -1.82 -15.38
N LYS A 59 8.68 -1.61 -16.27
CA LYS A 59 8.93 -1.48 -17.72
C LYS A 59 9.85 -0.32 -18.08
N ASP A 60 10.00 0.67 -17.23
CA ASP A 60 10.94 1.78 -17.36
C ASP A 60 12.40 1.34 -17.26
N LEU A 61 12.68 0.12 -16.78
CA LEU A 61 13.99 -0.49 -16.70
C LEU A 61 14.29 -1.49 -17.84
N MET A 62 13.57 -1.43 -18.96
CA MET A 62 13.83 -2.33 -20.10
C MET A 62 15.22 -2.15 -20.69
N ASP A 63 15.76 -0.92 -20.71
CA ASP A 63 17.12 -0.68 -21.18
C ASP A 63 18.18 -1.22 -20.20
N SER A 64 17.86 -1.27 -18.91
CA SER A 64 18.73 -1.93 -17.93
C SER A 64 18.88 -3.42 -18.21
N THR A 65 17.77 -4.11 -18.55
CA THR A 65 17.84 -5.52 -18.98
C THR A 65 18.77 -5.72 -20.17
N ARG A 66 18.63 -4.90 -21.20
CA ARG A 66 19.46 -4.99 -22.41
C ARG A 66 20.94 -4.77 -22.11
N LYS A 67 21.28 -3.77 -21.28
CA LYS A 67 22.65 -3.51 -20.83
C LYS A 67 23.23 -4.68 -20.04
N GLN A 68 22.42 -5.25 -19.15
CA GLN A 68 22.83 -6.37 -18.32
C GLN A 68 23.01 -7.65 -19.14
N THR A 69 22.17 -7.87 -20.15
CA THR A 69 22.34 -8.98 -21.09
C THR A 69 23.69 -8.88 -21.81
N LEU A 70 24.06 -7.70 -22.33
CA LEU A 70 25.36 -7.48 -22.94
C LEU A 70 26.55 -7.71 -21.97
N LEU A 71 26.37 -7.36 -20.69
CA LEU A 71 27.37 -7.65 -19.66
C LEU A 71 27.51 -9.15 -19.40
N TYR A 72 26.42 -9.88 -19.32
CA TYR A 72 26.40 -11.33 -19.14
C TYR A 72 27.06 -12.04 -20.33
N GLU A 73 26.82 -11.57 -21.57
CA GLU A 73 27.48 -12.07 -22.77
C GLU A 73 29.01 -11.92 -22.68
N HIS A 74 29.53 -10.80 -22.17
CA HIS A 74 30.97 -10.60 -21.96
C HIS A 74 31.58 -11.61 -21.00
N PHE A 75 30.82 -12.09 -20.02
CA PHE A 75 31.29 -13.07 -19.04
C PHE A 75 30.92 -14.52 -19.39
N GLY A 76 30.18 -14.75 -20.47
CA GLY A 76 29.67 -16.07 -20.85
C GLY A 76 28.60 -16.58 -19.85
N TRP A 77 27.89 -15.68 -19.18
CA TRP A 77 26.83 -16.01 -18.25
C TRP A 77 25.46 -16.08 -18.94
N THR A 78 24.52 -16.84 -18.35
CA THR A 78 23.13 -16.88 -18.81
C THR A 78 22.33 -15.84 -18.04
N TYR A 79 21.69 -14.91 -18.76
CA TYR A 79 20.88 -13.86 -18.14
C TYR A 79 19.55 -14.43 -17.63
N PRO A 80 19.08 -14.02 -16.43
CA PRO A 80 17.81 -14.47 -15.85
C PRO A 80 16.59 -14.11 -16.70
N GLU A 81 15.54 -14.91 -16.60
CA GLU A 81 14.24 -14.56 -17.19
C GLU A 81 13.74 -13.25 -16.60
N THR A 82 13.27 -12.34 -17.45
CA THR A 82 12.84 -11.02 -16.99
C THR A 82 11.38 -10.76 -17.35
N ILE A 83 10.59 -10.48 -16.32
CA ILE A 83 9.19 -10.10 -16.42
C ILE A 83 9.06 -8.61 -16.11
N TYR A 84 8.35 -7.88 -16.98
CA TYR A 84 8.14 -6.46 -16.82
C TYR A 84 6.77 -6.15 -16.28
N TRP A 85 6.71 -5.14 -15.41
CA TRP A 85 5.50 -4.68 -14.79
C TRP A 85 5.22 -3.22 -15.11
N GLY A 86 3.99 -2.92 -15.54
CA GLY A 86 3.48 -1.59 -15.75
C GLY A 86 3.20 -0.87 -14.42
N ARG A 87 2.89 0.40 -14.51
CA ARG A 87 2.52 1.20 -13.32
C ARG A 87 1.10 0.86 -12.89
N VAL A 88 0.90 0.74 -11.59
CA VAL A 88 -0.42 0.64 -10.97
C VAL A 88 -0.74 1.99 -10.31
N LYS A 89 -1.83 2.61 -10.74
CA LYS A 89 -2.37 3.83 -10.14
C LYS A 89 -3.61 3.46 -9.34
N VAL A 90 -3.74 4.01 -8.16
CA VAL A 90 -4.96 3.96 -7.38
C VAL A 90 -5.64 5.31 -7.47
N HIS A 91 -6.92 5.32 -7.89
CA HIS A 91 -7.64 6.54 -8.26
C HIS A 91 -7.62 7.58 -7.14
N GLU A 92 -7.95 7.18 -5.92
CA GLU A 92 -8.11 8.05 -4.76
C GLU A 92 -6.79 8.60 -4.21
N PHE A 93 -5.67 7.97 -4.55
CA PHE A 93 -4.36 8.48 -4.15
C PHE A 93 -3.78 9.51 -5.13
N GLY A 94 -4.30 9.58 -6.37
CA GLY A 94 -3.79 10.53 -7.37
C GLY A 94 -2.32 10.26 -7.74
N ALA A 95 -1.57 11.34 -7.93
CA ALA A 95 -0.15 11.28 -8.29
C ALA A 95 0.73 11.61 -7.06
N PHE A 96 1.29 10.60 -6.43
CA PHE A 96 2.26 10.77 -5.36
C PHE A 96 3.68 10.49 -5.85
N SER A 97 4.63 11.30 -5.38
CA SER A 97 6.04 10.99 -5.47
C SER A 97 6.67 10.98 -4.07
N THR A 98 7.65 10.13 -3.86
CA THR A 98 8.36 10.05 -2.57
C THR A 98 9.01 11.38 -2.18
N SER A 99 9.54 12.11 -3.16
CA SER A 99 10.16 13.42 -2.93
C SER A 99 9.14 14.47 -2.50
N GLN A 100 7.95 14.47 -3.11
CA GLN A 100 6.88 15.39 -2.74
C GLN A 100 6.35 15.05 -1.34
N MET A 101 6.05 13.77 -1.06
CA MET A 101 5.62 13.34 0.28
C MET A 101 6.61 13.74 1.37
N LYS A 102 7.92 13.58 1.10
CA LYS A 102 8.97 14.00 2.05
C LYS A 102 8.93 15.50 2.32
N LYS A 103 8.73 16.31 1.30
CA LYS A 103 8.59 17.77 1.42
C LYS A 103 7.35 18.14 2.21
N ASP A 104 6.21 17.58 1.87
CA ASP A 104 4.92 17.87 2.50
C ASP A 104 4.92 17.46 3.99
N ILE A 105 5.61 16.36 4.35
CA ILE A 105 5.82 15.97 5.75
C ILE A 105 6.69 17.01 6.47
N ALA A 106 7.78 17.46 5.86
CA ALA A 106 8.68 18.45 6.45
C ALA A 106 7.98 19.82 6.63
N GLU A 107 7.04 20.16 5.77
CA GLU A 107 6.22 21.39 5.84
C GLU A 107 4.99 21.23 6.76
N GLY A 108 4.76 20.05 7.34
CA GLY A 108 3.67 19.79 8.29
C GLY A 108 2.31 19.53 7.66
N ALA A 109 2.22 19.34 6.33
CA ALA A 109 0.99 18.98 5.64
C ALA A 109 0.51 17.56 6.00
N TYR A 110 1.45 16.65 6.29
CA TYR A 110 1.21 15.31 6.81
C TYR A 110 1.95 15.10 8.13
N SER A 111 1.38 14.29 9.03
CA SER A 111 1.94 14.01 10.35
C SER A 111 3.20 13.14 10.33
N GLY A 112 3.43 12.43 9.23
CA GLY A 112 4.55 11.50 9.05
C GLY A 112 4.28 10.51 7.92
N TRP A 113 5.18 9.57 7.74
CA TRP A 113 5.04 8.53 6.71
C TRP A 113 3.87 7.57 6.95
N ASP A 114 3.34 7.52 8.15
CA ASP A 114 2.19 6.73 8.56
C ASP A 114 0.87 7.53 8.55
N ASP A 115 0.89 8.78 8.06
CA ASP A 115 -0.34 9.57 7.91
C ASP A 115 -1.36 8.78 7.05
N PRO A 116 -2.60 8.55 7.55
CA PRO A 116 -3.58 7.72 6.85
C PRO A 116 -3.95 8.20 5.44
N ARG A 117 -3.65 9.43 5.09
CA ARG A 117 -3.89 10.01 3.76
C ARG A 117 -2.85 9.58 2.72
N LEU A 118 -1.71 9.03 3.16
CA LEU A 118 -0.61 8.63 2.28
C LEU A 118 -0.76 7.19 1.78
N PRO A 119 -0.22 6.85 0.59
CA PRO A 119 -0.22 5.49 0.04
C PRO A 119 0.97 4.64 0.50
N THR A 120 1.50 4.90 1.69
CA THR A 120 2.63 4.13 2.23
C THR A 120 2.15 2.86 2.92
N LEU A 121 3.01 1.85 3.02
CA LEU A 121 2.69 0.62 3.77
C LEU A 121 2.37 0.90 5.23
N SER A 122 3.08 1.85 5.87
CA SER A 122 2.82 2.27 7.25
C SER A 122 1.43 2.90 7.40
N ALA A 123 1.05 3.76 6.45
CA ALA A 123 -0.27 4.38 6.43
C ALA A 123 -1.38 3.35 6.18
N LEU A 124 -1.20 2.42 5.24
CA LEU A 124 -2.14 1.34 4.99
C LEU A 124 -2.30 0.44 6.22
N SER A 125 -1.21 0.08 6.88
CA SER A 125 -1.24 -0.68 8.14
C SER A 125 -2.01 0.08 9.23
N ARG A 126 -1.76 1.38 9.40
CA ARG A 126 -2.48 2.24 10.35
C ARG A 126 -3.98 2.34 10.05
N ARG A 127 -4.38 2.26 8.76
CA ARG A 127 -5.78 2.19 8.32
C ARG A 127 -6.42 0.83 8.55
N GLY A 128 -5.68 -0.17 9.06
CA GLY A 128 -6.18 -1.51 9.31
C GLY A 128 -6.15 -2.45 8.08
N ILE A 129 -5.42 -2.11 7.04
CA ILE A 129 -5.21 -3.00 5.90
C ILE A 129 -4.25 -4.11 6.30
N LYS A 130 -4.70 -5.36 6.16
CA LYS A 130 -3.91 -6.54 6.48
C LYS A 130 -2.91 -6.88 5.36
N ALA A 131 -1.78 -7.46 5.74
CA ALA A 131 -0.75 -7.85 4.77
C ALA A 131 -1.24 -8.89 3.77
N GLU A 132 -2.03 -9.87 4.21
CA GLU A 132 -2.66 -10.87 3.35
C GLU A 132 -3.63 -10.24 2.34
N SER A 133 -4.38 -9.21 2.73
CA SER A 133 -5.29 -8.48 1.84
C SER A 133 -4.53 -7.75 0.74
N LEU A 134 -3.41 -7.13 1.09
CA LEU A 134 -2.55 -6.45 0.12
C LEU A 134 -1.91 -7.46 -0.84
N ARG A 135 -1.47 -8.62 -0.35
CA ARG A 135 -0.94 -9.70 -1.21
C ARG A 135 -2.01 -10.23 -2.17
N ALA A 136 -3.21 -10.51 -1.67
CA ALA A 136 -4.32 -10.98 -2.51
C ALA A 136 -4.68 -9.95 -3.60
N PHE A 137 -4.70 -8.68 -3.26
CA PHE A 137 -4.90 -7.58 -4.21
C PHE A 137 -3.84 -7.59 -5.33
N TRP A 138 -2.54 -7.71 -4.98
CA TRP A 138 -1.47 -7.74 -5.98
C TRP A 138 -1.49 -9.00 -6.84
N ILE A 139 -1.85 -10.16 -6.26
CA ILE A 139 -1.98 -11.42 -7.00
C ILE A 139 -3.12 -11.33 -8.01
N GLU A 140 -4.26 -10.74 -7.63
CA GLU A 140 -5.42 -10.56 -8.53
C GLU A 140 -5.09 -9.60 -9.69
N LEU A 141 -4.35 -8.54 -9.44
CA LEU A 141 -3.91 -7.62 -10.50
C LEU A 141 -2.98 -8.29 -11.52
N GLY A 142 -2.22 -9.27 -11.07
CA GLY A 142 -1.27 -10.00 -11.90
C GLY A 142 -0.11 -9.15 -12.43
N LEU A 143 0.74 -9.77 -13.22
CA LEU A 143 1.88 -9.12 -13.87
C LEU A 143 1.51 -8.73 -15.30
N THR A 144 1.46 -7.44 -15.59
CA THR A 144 1.19 -6.91 -16.93
C THR A 144 2.10 -5.71 -17.23
N GLN A 145 2.56 -5.61 -18.48
CA GLN A 145 3.32 -4.43 -18.92
C GLN A 145 2.43 -3.19 -19.15
N LYS A 146 1.12 -3.35 -19.17
CA LYS A 146 0.19 -2.23 -19.31
C LYS A 146 0.11 -1.44 -18.01
N ASP A 147 0.05 -0.12 -18.11
CA ASP A 147 -0.32 0.71 -16.98
C ASP A 147 -1.80 0.50 -16.69
N ILE A 148 -2.12 0.22 -15.45
CA ILE A 148 -3.48 0.00 -14.99
C ILE A 148 -3.87 1.03 -13.93
N SER A 149 -5.17 1.27 -13.83
CA SER A 149 -5.73 2.17 -12.83
C SER A 149 -6.89 1.45 -12.13
N VAL A 150 -6.86 1.43 -10.81
CA VAL A 150 -7.82 0.70 -9.99
C VAL A 150 -8.38 1.60 -8.88
N PRO A 151 -9.64 1.42 -8.47
CA PRO A 151 -10.19 2.10 -7.32
C PRO A 151 -9.68 1.46 -6.02
N LEU A 152 -9.55 2.27 -4.97
CA LEU A 152 -9.14 1.80 -3.64
C LEU A 152 -10.15 0.81 -3.05
N SER A 153 -11.41 0.87 -3.47
CA SER A 153 -12.46 -0.08 -3.09
C SER A 153 -12.11 -1.54 -3.42
N THR A 154 -11.31 -1.79 -4.47
CA THR A 154 -10.81 -3.14 -4.77
C THR A 154 -9.94 -3.67 -3.62
N LEU A 155 -8.99 -2.87 -3.12
CA LEU A 155 -8.19 -3.24 -1.95
C LEU A 155 -9.06 -3.42 -0.69
N TYR A 156 -10.04 -2.54 -0.50
CA TYR A 156 -10.98 -2.65 0.63
C TYR A 156 -11.81 -3.93 0.57
N SER A 157 -12.23 -4.38 -0.61
CA SER A 157 -12.95 -5.64 -0.75
C SER A 157 -12.13 -6.84 -0.28
N HIS A 158 -10.84 -6.88 -0.62
CA HIS A 158 -9.94 -7.91 -0.09
C HIS A 158 -9.78 -7.81 1.42
N ASN A 159 -9.64 -6.59 1.94
CA ASN A 159 -9.47 -6.38 3.37
C ASN A 159 -10.73 -6.75 4.17
N THR A 160 -11.90 -6.40 3.67
CA THR A 160 -13.17 -6.79 4.29
C THR A 160 -13.27 -8.31 4.41
N LYS A 161 -12.99 -9.06 3.35
CA LYS A 161 -12.97 -10.53 3.40
C LYS A 161 -12.04 -11.10 4.46
N ALA A 162 -10.87 -10.45 4.66
CA ALA A 162 -9.88 -10.92 5.62
C ALA A 162 -10.23 -10.60 7.08
N ILE A 163 -10.94 -9.50 7.33
CA ILE A 163 -11.21 -9.03 8.69
C ILE A 163 -12.65 -9.28 9.17
N ASP A 164 -13.60 -9.51 8.27
CA ASP A 164 -15.04 -9.52 8.58
C ASP A 164 -15.38 -10.47 9.74
N SER A 165 -14.86 -11.70 9.69
CA SER A 165 -15.12 -12.68 10.75
C SER A 165 -14.51 -12.36 12.11
N GLN A 166 -13.58 -11.39 12.18
CA GLN A 166 -12.82 -11.04 13.38
C GLN A 166 -13.14 -9.62 13.88
N ALA A 167 -13.84 -8.82 13.09
CA ALA A 167 -14.12 -7.44 13.41
C ALA A 167 -15.52 -7.25 13.99
N PRO A 168 -15.65 -6.65 15.18
CA PRO A 168 -16.95 -6.30 15.70
C PRO A 168 -17.62 -5.26 14.79
N ARG A 169 -18.90 -5.45 14.50
CA ARG A 169 -19.70 -4.49 13.73
C ARG A 169 -20.20 -3.38 14.66
N LEU A 170 -19.79 -2.16 14.36
CA LEU A 170 -20.16 -0.97 15.12
C LEU A 170 -20.94 -0.01 14.24
N ALA A 171 -21.94 0.63 14.80
CA ALA A 171 -22.64 1.75 14.16
C ALA A 171 -21.88 3.05 14.44
N PHE A 172 -21.78 3.90 13.42
CA PHE A 172 -21.25 5.24 13.55
C PHE A 172 -22.36 6.26 13.33
N VAL A 173 -22.56 7.15 14.29
CA VAL A 173 -23.59 8.19 14.23
C VAL A 173 -22.98 9.48 13.68
N ARG A 174 -23.39 9.90 12.48
CA ARG A 174 -22.92 11.13 11.84
C ARG A 174 -23.67 12.34 12.40
N ASN A 175 -22.96 13.45 12.58
CA ASN A 175 -23.54 14.70 13.08
C ASN A 175 -24.49 14.46 14.28
N PRO A 176 -23.98 13.84 15.35
CA PRO A 176 -24.82 13.29 16.43
C PRO A 176 -25.67 14.38 17.09
N LYS A 177 -26.94 14.08 17.28
CA LYS A 177 -27.89 14.87 18.11
C LYS A 177 -28.25 14.06 19.33
N SER A 178 -28.20 14.68 20.50
CA SER A 178 -28.68 14.08 21.72
C SER A 178 -30.19 14.20 21.78
N ILE A 179 -30.87 13.08 22.04
CA ILE A 179 -32.28 13.06 22.35
C ILE A 179 -32.52 12.43 23.72
N LYS A 180 -33.51 12.94 24.45
CA LYS A 180 -33.83 12.51 25.80
C LYS A 180 -34.91 11.43 25.76
N LEU A 181 -34.65 10.30 26.41
CA LEU A 181 -35.63 9.23 26.57
C LEU A 181 -36.61 9.57 27.70
N ILE A 182 -37.90 9.52 27.39
CA ILE A 182 -39.01 9.79 28.35
C ILE A 182 -39.84 8.52 28.50
N GLY A 183 -40.12 8.13 29.73
CA GLY A 183 -40.92 6.94 30.02
C GLY A 183 -40.10 5.77 30.56
N LYS A 184 -40.67 4.57 30.49
CA LYS A 184 -40.00 3.35 30.94
C LYS A 184 -39.20 2.74 29.77
N TYR A 185 -37.95 2.52 29.96
CA TYR A 185 -37.06 1.86 29.02
C TYR A 185 -36.04 1.01 29.78
N PRO A 186 -35.48 -0.06 29.17
CA PRO A 186 -34.47 -0.89 29.79
C PRO A 186 -33.19 -0.08 30.03
N LYS A 187 -32.55 -0.33 31.15
CA LYS A 187 -31.31 0.35 31.55
C LYS A 187 -30.04 -0.32 31.00
N GLN A 188 -30.17 -1.54 30.56
CA GLN A 188 -29.05 -2.33 30.02
C GLN A 188 -29.55 -3.17 28.85
N GLY A 189 -28.63 -3.45 27.95
CA GLY A 189 -28.90 -4.31 26.81
C GLY A 189 -27.70 -5.09 26.39
N GLU A 190 -27.92 -6.10 25.57
CA GLU A 190 -26.86 -6.89 24.92
C GLU A 190 -27.09 -6.90 23.42
N ILE A 191 -26.02 -6.75 22.66
CA ILE A 191 -26.08 -6.82 21.21
C ILE A 191 -24.98 -7.73 20.70
N SER A 192 -25.25 -8.53 19.68
CA SER A 192 -24.24 -9.32 19.04
C SER A 192 -23.16 -8.39 18.45
N SER A 193 -21.91 -8.70 18.70
CA SER A 193 -20.78 -7.99 18.09
C SER A 193 -20.68 -8.24 16.58
N HIS A 194 -21.27 -9.36 16.11
CA HIS A 194 -21.30 -9.73 14.69
C HIS A 194 -22.50 -10.64 14.41
N SER A 195 -23.20 -10.45 13.28
CA SER A 195 -24.42 -11.22 12.97
C SER A 195 -24.14 -12.69 12.59
N ASP A 196 -22.97 -12.96 12.01
CA ASP A 196 -22.69 -14.21 11.31
C ASP A 196 -21.56 -15.03 11.97
N THR A 197 -21.12 -14.62 13.17
CA THR A 197 -20.05 -15.31 13.91
C THR A 197 -20.42 -15.45 15.39
N GLU A 198 -19.76 -16.39 16.07
CA GLU A 198 -19.92 -16.63 17.52
C GLU A 198 -19.12 -15.61 18.38
N MET A 199 -19.02 -14.36 17.93
CA MET A 199 -18.40 -13.31 18.73
C MET A 199 -19.17 -13.05 20.03
N PRO A 200 -18.46 -12.70 21.13
CA PRO A 200 -19.12 -12.39 22.40
C PRO A 200 -20.15 -11.28 22.25
N MET A 201 -21.27 -11.43 22.97
CA MET A 201 -22.27 -10.37 23.11
C MET A 201 -21.65 -9.15 23.78
N ARG A 202 -21.97 -7.97 23.28
CA ARG A 202 -21.54 -6.70 23.85
C ARG A 202 -22.65 -6.15 24.74
N LYS A 203 -22.33 -5.96 26.03
CA LYS A 203 -23.21 -5.32 26.99
C LYS A 203 -23.05 -3.81 26.93
N PHE A 204 -24.15 -3.10 27.07
CA PHE A 204 -24.15 -1.65 27.13
C PHE A 204 -25.22 -1.13 28.10
N SER A 205 -24.98 0.07 28.62
CA SER A 205 -25.95 0.80 29.43
C SER A 205 -26.75 1.77 28.55
N ILE A 206 -28.01 1.93 28.87
CA ILE A 206 -28.92 2.89 28.22
C ILE A 206 -29.16 4.02 29.22
N ASP A 207 -28.59 5.17 28.96
CA ASP A 207 -28.77 6.37 29.75
C ASP A 207 -30.06 7.10 29.36
N SER A 208 -30.38 8.18 30.07
CA SER A 208 -31.53 9.02 29.72
C SER A 208 -31.35 9.83 28.43
N GLU A 209 -30.16 9.81 27.87
CA GLU A 209 -29.84 10.44 26.60
C GLU A 209 -29.22 9.42 25.66
N ILE A 210 -29.64 9.46 24.40
CA ILE A 210 -29.04 8.67 23.31
C ILE A 210 -28.68 9.60 22.15
N TRP A 211 -27.74 9.13 21.32
CA TRP A 211 -27.27 9.86 20.16
C TRP A 211 -27.87 9.28 18.89
N VAL A 212 -28.44 10.14 18.06
CA VAL A 212 -29.03 9.77 16.75
C VAL A 212 -28.50 10.65 15.66
N GLU A 213 -28.60 10.23 14.41
CA GLU A 213 -28.30 11.07 13.27
C GLU A 213 -29.35 12.18 13.09
N ASP A 214 -28.96 13.32 12.59
CA ASP A 214 -29.88 14.44 12.35
C ASP A 214 -31.02 14.05 11.41
N GLU A 215 -30.76 13.15 10.47
CA GLU A 215 -31.77 12.63 9.52
C GLU A 215 -32.83 11.73 10.16
N ASP A 216 -32.57 11.23 11.37
CA ASP A 216 -33.52 10.34 12.10
C ASP A 216 -34.44 11.09 13.06
N LEU A 217 -34.21 12.39 13.22
CA LEU A 217 -35.08 13.22 14.03
C LEU A 217 -36.53 13.26 13.45
N GLY A 218 -37.50 12.99 14.32
CA GLY A 218 -38.91 12.94 13.92
C GLY A 218 -39.35 11.63 13.27
N LYS A 219 -38.49 10.64 13.18
CA LYS A 219 -38.84 9.27 12.75
C LYS A 219 -39.00 8.35 13.97
N PRO A 220 -39.82 7.31 13.87
CA PRO A 220 -39.86 6.24 14.89
C PRO A 220 -38.46 5.57 14.97
N ILE A 221 -37.87 5.58 16.16
CA ILE A 221 -36.57 4.95 16.41
C ILE A 221 -36.82 3.66 17.20
N ARG A 222 -36.33 2.53 16.64
CA ARG A 222 -36.38 1.25 17.34
C ARG A 222 -35.00 0.95 17.90
N LEU A 223 -34.90 0.70 19.20
CA LEU A 223 -33.71 0.10 19.79
C LEU A 223 -33.71 -1.39 19.40
N LYS A 224 -32.87 -1.74 18.39
CA LYS A 224 -32.82 -3.06 17.80
C LYS A 224 -32.61 -4.13 18.88
N ASP A 225 -33.44 -5.15 18.87
CA ASP A 225 -33.39 -6.37 19.69
C ASP A 225 -33.55 -6.19 21.22
N LEU A 226 -33.92 -5.01 21.72
CA LEU A 226 -33.96 -4.79 23.15
C LEU A 226 -35.28 -4.30 23.70
N CYS A 227 -36.13 -3.70 22.92
CA CYS A 227 -37.41 -3.20 23.37
C CYS A 227 -38.32 -2.85 22.22
N ASP A 228 -39.56 -3.32 22.31
CA ASP A 228 -40.66 -2.56 21.78
C ASP A 228 -40.84 -1.36 22.72
N ILE A 229 -40.53 -0.17 22.24
CA ILE A 229 -40.89 1.07 22.90
C ILE A 229 -42.26 1.43 22.31
N ASP A 230 -43.32 1.10 23.01
CA ASP A 230 -44.65 1.62 22.75
C ASP A 230 -44.71 3.12 23.03
#